data_64aed966dc658ff9d68bba1618780c70
#
_entry.id   64aed966dc658ff9d68bba1618780c70
#
_cell.length_a   1.000
_cell.length_b   1.000
_cell.length_c   1.000
_cell.angle_alpha   90.00
_cell.angle_beta   90.00
_cell.angle_gamma   90.00
#
_symmetry.space_group_name_H-M   'P 1'
#
loop_
_entity.id
_entity.type
_entity.pdbx_description
1 polymer ?
#
loop_
_entity_poly.entity_id
_entity_poly.type
_entity_poly.pdbx_seq_one_letter_code
_entity_poly.pdbx_strand_id
1 'polypeptide(L)'
;MIPKVFVTTPAIQPEAAAVFAGKAEVIEPLRGTPLYGQQSPEAYAQIAVALRESLPEIDGLFGYGQITAETIEQAPNLRVVMTPSSGAESIDLAAATAHGVAVINAAGAAYIPVAEHVIGLALSLVKLIAHSDREAHATAHQQSNAQLLASGFMPSVLWGKTIGIVGYGFIGRSVAQKALRGFDMEVIAFDPFFDPLEARMQGVRLVETLEELLELSDVVSINSPHTPETENLINAQALARMKRTAFLINCARGPIVDTEALTEALASGTIAGAGLDVTQPEPLPDNHPLLTMDNVILTPHIGGVAAEFLPIMAEQTAREGLAVLNGQSSFRLVNKAVWPAYLQRIGGLDAVAR
;
A
#
# COMPACT_ATOMS: atom_id res chain seq x y z
N MET A 1 18.58 -14.90 26.38
CA MET A 1 17.23 -15.54 26.35
C MET A 1 16.76 -15.46 24.90
N ILE A 2 16.18 -16.52 24.37
CA ILE A 2 15.64 -16.52 23.00
C ILE A 2 14.33 -15.70 23.02
N PRO A 3 14.15 -14.71 22.12
CA PRO A 3 12.96 -13.87 22.12
C PRO A 3 11.71 -14.65 21.72
N LYS A 4 10.57 -14.31 22.33
CA LYS A 4 9.26 -14.86 22.03
C LYS A 4 8.51 -13.99 21.03
N VAL A 5 8.14 -14.55 19.89
CA VAL A 5 7.40 -13.85 18.82
C VAL A 5 6.02 -14.47 18.66
N PHE A 6 4.98 -13.69 18.92
CA PHE A 6 3.59 -14.11 18.74
C PHE A 6 3.12 -13.80 17.32
N VAL A 7 2.46 -14.77 16.69
CA VAL A 7 1.93 -14.67 15.32
C VAL A 7 0.44 -14.28 15.37
N THR A 8 0.10 -13.16 14.77
CA THR A 8 -1.27 -12.59 14.74
C THR A 8 -2.09 -13.06 13.54
N THR A 9 -1.56 -13.98 12.73
CA THR A 9 -2.25 -14.59 11.58
C THR A 9 -2.59 -16.05 11.85
N PRO A 10 -3.58 -16.65 11.16
CA PRO A 10 -3.96 -18.05 11.36
C PRO A 10 -2.85 -19.07 11.11
N ALA A 11 -1.84 -18.71 10.30
CA ALA A 11 -0.61 -19.45 10.14
C ALA A 11 0.53 -18.50 9.77
N ILE A 12 1.75 -18.78 10.20
CA ILE A 12 2.93 -18.05 9.74
C ILE A 12 3.33 -18.55 8.35
N GLN A 13 3.80 -17.63 7.50
CA GLN A 13 4.39 -17.99 6.22
C GLN A 13 5.66 -18.83 6.44
N PRO A 14 5.87 -19.92 5.68
CA PRO A 14 7.03 -20.82 5.85
C PRO A 14 8.38 -20.08 5.79
N GLU A 15 8.51 -19.07 4.95
CA GLU A 15 9.71 -18.27 4.77
C GLU A 15 10.02 -17.43 6.03
N ALA A 16 9.01 -16.85 6.65
CA ALA A 16 9.17 -16.13 7.93
C ALA A 16 9.49 -17.11 9.07
N ALA A 17 8.84 -18.28 9.11
CA ALA A 17 9.13 -19.32 10.08
C ALA A 17 10.58 -19.78 9.99
N ALA A 18 11.12 -19.95 8.78
CA ALA A 18 12.51 -20.30 8.54
C ALA A 18 13.49 -19.25 9.07
N VAL A 19 13.15 -17.95 8.98
CA VAL A 19 13.98 -16.86 9.56
C VAL A 19 14.07 -16.98 11.07
N PHE A 20 12.96 -17.28 11.76
CA PHE A 20 12.90 -17.37 13.21
C PHE A 20 13.48 -18.70 13.75
N ALA A 21 13.59 -19.73 12.93
CA ALA A 21 14.02 -21.07 13.36
C ALA A 21 15.35 -21.04 14.13
N GLY A 22 15.34 -21.53 15.37
CA GLY A 22 16.48 -21.53 16.29
C GLY A 22 16.93 -20.16 16.83
N LYS A 23 16.24 -19.07 16.44
CA LYS A 23 16.59 -17.69 16.83
C LYS A 23 15.48 -17.00 17.63
N ALA A 24 14.24 -17.45 17.49
CA ALA A 24 13.10 -17.00 18.27
C ALA A 24 12.20 -18.20 18.60
N GLU A 25 11.51 -18.12 19.73
CA GLU A 25 10.38 -18.99 20.05
C GLU A 25 9.13 -18.40 19.39
N VAL A 26 8.56 -19.13 18.40
CA VAL A 26 7.39 -18.67 17.66
C VAL A 26 6.13 -19.24 18.30
N ILE A 27 5.23 -18.36 18.75
CA ILE A 27 3.94 -18.70 19.33
C ILE A 27 2.88 -18.59 18.25
N GLU A 28 2.43 -19.72 17.72
CA GLU A 28 1.32 -19.83 16.77
C GLU A 28 0.07 -20.38 17.50
N PRO A 29 -0.89 -19.53 17.88
CA PRO A 29 -1.97 -19.94 18.77
C PRO A 29 -2.91 -20.99 18.18
N LEU A 30 -3.00 -21.07 16.85
CA LEU A 30 -3.89 -22.02 16.17
C LEU A 30 -3.16 -23.30 15.71
N ARG A 31 -1.83 -23.42 15.91
CA ARG A 31 -1.08 -24.59 15.47
C ARG A 31 -1.63 -25.88 16.08
N GLY A 32 -1.96 -26.85 15.22
CA GLY A 32 -2.57 -28.13 15.64
C GLY A 32 -4.08 -28.08 15.86
N THR A 33 -4.74 -26.96 15.61
CA THR A 33 -6.20 -26.84 15.61
C THR A 33 -6.77 -26.94 14.20
N PRO A 34 -8.10 -27.23 14.06
CA PRO A 34 -8.75 -27.21 12.74
C PRO A 34 -8.76 -25.83 12.07
N LEU A 35 -8.56 -24.74 12.81
CA LEU A 35 -8.57 -23.36 12.29
C LEU A 35 -7.21 -22.91 11.76
N TYR A 36 -6.17 -23.72 11.88
CA TYR A 36 -4.83 -23.37 11.38
C TYR A 36 -4.85 -23.11 9.87
N GLY A 37 -4.39 -21.93 9.46
CA GLY A 37 -4.39 -21.48 8.07
C GLY A 37 -5.72 -20.98 7.53
N GLN A 38 -6.82 -21.07 8.29
CA GLN A 38 -8.13 -20.57 7.86
C GLN A 38 -8.28 -19.05 8.11
N GLN A 39 -8.55 -18.31 7.05
CA GLN A 39 -8.84 -16.86 7.12
C GLN A 39 -10.32 -16.63 7.47
N SER A 40 -10.71 -16.97 8.69
CA SER A 40 -12.09 -16.87 9.15
C SER A 40 -12.23 -15.97 10.38
N PRO A 41 -13.40 -15.34 10.60
CA PRO A 41 -13.65 -14.53 11.79
C PRO A 41 -13.42 -15.32 13.08
N GLU A 42 -13.76 -16.62 13.10
CA GLU A 42 -13.55 -17.49 14.26
C GLU A 42 -12.05 -17.67 14.55
N ALA A 43 -11.22 -17.90 13.54
CA ALA A 43 -9.78 -18.01 13.69
C ALA A 43 -9.18 -16.74 14.30
N TYR A 44 -9.55 -15.57 13.77
CA TYR A 44 -9.07 -14.30 14.29
C TYR A 44 -9.57 -14.01 15.72
N ALA A 45 -10.81 -14.40 16.06
CA ALA A 45 -11.31 -14.28 17.43
C ALA A 45 -10.49 -15.11 18.42
N GLN A 46 -10.13 -16.35 18.07
CA GLN A 46 -9.28 -17.20 18.92
C GLN A 46 -7.86 -16.63 19.06
N ILE A 47 -7.28 -16.11 17.96
CA ILE A 47 -5.97 -15.42 18.02
C ILE A 47 -6.02 -14.23 18.96
N ALA A 48 -7.08 -13.42 18.92
CA ALA A 48 -7.22 -12.25 19.78
C ALA A 48 -7.29 -12.61 21.26
N VAL A 49 -7.94 -13.74 21.63
CA VAL A 49 -7.95 -14.25 22.99
C VAL A 49 -6.56 -14.69 23.42
N ALA A 50 -5.89 -15.53 22.61
CA ALA A 50 -4.55 -16.04 22.91
C ALA A 50 -3.51 -14.90 22.97
N LEU A 51 -3.66 -13.85 22.16
CA LEU A 51 -2.80 -12.68 22.22
C LEU A 51 -2.88 -12.00 23.58
N ARG A 52 -4.08 -11.72 24.09
CA ARG A 52 -4.25 -11.08 25.40
C ARG A 52 -3.58 -11.86 26.53
N GLU A 53 -3.65 -13.18 26.50
CA GLU A 53 -2.99 -14.04 27.48
C GLU A 53 -1.47 -14.02 27.37
N SER A 54 -0.95 -13.82 26.15
CA SER A 54 0.50 -13.85 25.85
C SER A 54 1.19 -12.48 26.01
N LEU A 55 0.44 -11.36 26.04
CA LEU A 55 1.00 -10.01 26.08
C LEU A 55 2.11 -9.78 27.12
N PRO A 56 2.00 -10.31 28.38
CA PRO A 56 3.03 -10.10 29.38
C PRO A 56 4.39 -10.77 29.07
N GLU A 57 4.42 -11.77 28.19
CA GLU A 57 5.60 -12.61 27.97
C GLU A 57 6.30 -12.43 26.62
N ILE A 58 5.65 -11.75 25.66
CA ILE A 58 6.15 -11.67 24.30
C ILE A 58 7.14 -10.52 24.10
N ASP A 59 8.17 -10.77 23.29
CA ASP A 59 9.15 -9.78 22.83
C ASP A 59 8.82 -9.16 21.48
N GLY A 60 8.04 -9.85 20.66
CA GLY A 60 7.66 -9.42 19.32
C GLY A 60 6.27 -9.87 18.89
N LEU A 61 5.65 -9.06 18.04
CA LEU A 61 4.44 -9.41 17.30
C LEU A 61 4.77 -9.54 15.81
N PHE A 62 4.26 -10.56 15.15
CA PHE A 62 4.42 -10.78 13.71
C PHE A 62 3.08 -11.07 13.05
N GLY A 63 2.69 -10.28 12.06
CA GLY A 63 1.48 -10.48 11.25
C GLY A 63 0.68 -9.22 11.01
N TYR A 64 -0.62 -9.40 10.81
CA TYR A 64 -1.57 -8.33 10.55
C TYR A 64 -2.49 -8.12 11.76
N GLY A 65 -3.20 -7.00 11.79
CA GLY A 65 -4.22 -6.69 12.78
C GLY A 65 -4.03 -5.34 13.45
N GLN A 66 -5.04 -4.95 14.21
CA GLN A 66 -5.02 -3.69 14.98
C GLN A 66 -4.13 -3.86 16.22
N ILE A 67 -3.08 -3.05 16.33
CA ILE A 67 -2.20 -2.97 17.50
C ILE A 67 -2.42 -1.60 18.13
N THR A 68 -3.28 -1.58 19.14
CA THR A 68 -3.70 -0.36 19.84
C THR A 68 -2.71 0.04 20.93
N ALA A 69 -2.86 1.26 21.47
CA ALA A 69 -2.13 1.71 22.65
C ALA A 69 -2.31 0.73 23.82
N GLU A 70 -3.55 0.27 24.08
CA GLU A 70 -3.86 -0.71 25.13
C GLU A 70 -3.06 -2.02 24.95
N THR A 71 -2.98 -2.53 23.72
CA THR A 71 -2.19 -3.74 23.41
C THR A 71 -0.72 -3.56 23.77
N ILE A 72 -0.16 -2.39 23.44
CA ILE A 72 1.24 -2.07 23.73
C ILE A 72 1.49 -1.89 25.23
N GLU A 73 0.60 -1.21 25.93
CA GLU A 73 0.69 -0.98 27.37
C GLU A 73 0.63 -2.28 28.18
N GLN A 74 -0.18 -3.25 27.74
CA GLN A 74 -0.31 -4.56 28.37
C GLN A 74 0.86 -5.52 28.04
N ALA A 75 1.77 -5.14 27.15
CA ALA A 75 2.91 -5.94 26.72
C ALA A 75 4.25 -5.35 27.20
N PRO A 76 4.63 -5.43 28.49
CA PRO A 76 5.80 -4.76 29.06
C PRO A 76 7.12 -5.22 28.45
N ASN A 77 7.18 -6.44 27.91
CA ASN A 77 8.36 -7.01 27.28
C ASN A 77 8.41 -6.77 25.75
N LEU A 78 7.32 -6.29 25.13
CA LEU A 78 7.24 -6.10 23.69
C LEU A 78 8.28 -5.09 23.21
N ARG A 79 9.15 -5.51 22.31
CA ARG A 79 10.24 -4.71 21.73
C ARG A 79 10.02 -4.38 20.26
N VAL A 80 9.32 -5.24 19.51
CA VAL A 80 9.11 -5.03 18.09
C VAL A 80 7.74 -5.50 17.62
N VAL A 81 7.11 -4.71 16.76
CA VAL A 81 5.93 -5.11 15.97
C VAL A 81 6.35 -5.22 14.51
N MET A 82 6.09 -6.36 13.91
CA MET A 82 6.49 -6.74 12.55
C MET A 82 5.24 -6.98 11.70
N THR A 83 4.92 -6.04 10.81
CA THR A 83 3.77 -6.20 9.89
C THR A 83 4.24 -6.46 8.46
N PRO A 84 3.92 -7.62 7.86
CA PRO A 84 4.29 -7.93 6.48
C PRO A 84 3.37 -7.22 5.47
N SER A 85 3.13 -5.92 5.68
CA SER A 85 2.38 -4.99 4.82
C SER A 85 3.24 -3.77 4.49
N SER A 86 2.90 -3.04 3.45
CA SER A 86 3.62 -1.80 3.10
C SER A 86 3.25 -0.63 4.02
N GLY A 87 2.05 -0.65 4.60
CA GLY A 87 1.58 0.35 5.58
C GLY A 87 1.75 -0.11 7.02
N ALA A 88 1.49 0.80 7.96
CA ALA A 88 1.48 0.55 9.40
C ALA A 88 0.31 1.28 10.08
N GLU A 89 -0.72 1.62 9.33
CA GLU A 89 -1.88 2.40 9.78
C GLU A 89 -2.71 1.66 10.86
N SER A 90 -2.60 0.34 10.91
CA SER A 90 -3.22 -0.50 11.93
C SER A 90 -2.49 -0.52 13.28
N ILE A 91 -1.35 0.18 13.38
CA ILE A 91 -0.49 0.19 14.56
C ILE A 91 -0.47 1.59 15.16
N ASP A 92 -0.73 1.73 16.45
CA ASP A 92 -0.55 3.00 17.15
C ASP A 92 0.94 3.35 17.28
N LEU A 93 1.43 4.10 16.27
CA LEU A 93 2.84 4.49 16.20
C LEU A 93 3.26 5.44 17.32
N ALA A 94 2.33 6.25 17.85
CA ALA A 94 2.62 7.16 18.95
C ALA A 94 2.83 6.38 20.24
N ALA A 95 1.93 5.47 20.56
CA ALA A 95 2.07 4.57 21.70
C ALA A 95 3.31 3.67 21.57
N ALA A 96 3.55 3.07 20.40
CA ALA A 96 4.75 2.26 20.16
C ALA A 96 6.03 3.05 20.44
N THR A 97 6.11 4.29 19.94
CA THR A 97 7.28 5.16 20.15
C THR A 97 7.45 5.54 21.60
N ALA A 98 6.37 5.91 22.30
CA ALA A 98 6.39 6.28 23.71
C ALA A 98 6.86 5.13 24.61
N HIS A 99 6.52 3.88 24.26
CA HIS A 99 6.91 2.68 25.01
C HIS A 99 8.23 2.04 24.53
N GLY A 100 8.94 2.67 23.60
CA GLY A 100 10.21 2.16 23.06
C GLY A 100 10.03 0.86 22.27
N VAL A 101 8.89 0.70 21.59
CA VAL A 101 8.58 -0.43 20.71
C VAL A 101 8.86 -0.05 19.25
N ALA A 102 9.77 -0.76 18.61
CA ALA A 102 10.08 -0.57 17.20
C ALA A 102 8.96 -1.15 16.30
N VAL A 103 8.62 -0.46 15.24
CA VAL A 103 7.65 -0.94 14.24
C VAL A 103 8.35 -1.15 12.91
N ILE A 104 8.30 -2.38 12.39
CA ILE A 104 8.87 -2.79 11.10
C ILE A 104 7.74 -3.17 10.16
N ASN A 105 7.81 -2.66 8.93
CA ASN A 105 6.89 -3.03 7.86
C ASN A 105 7.63 -3.59 6.63
N ALA A 106 6.87 -4.02 5.63
CA ALA A 106 7.40 -4.51 4.35
C ALA A 106 7.51 -3.42 3.28
N ALA A 107 7.68 -2.14 3.69
CA ALA A 107 7.76 -1.04 2.72
C ALA A 107 8.81 -1.31 1.63
N GLY A 108 8.43 -1.07 0.38
CA GLY A 108 9.27 -1.34 -0.78
C GLY A 108 9.34 -2.82 -1.21
N ALA A 109 8.72 -3.78 -0.50
CA ALA A 109 8.73 -5.17 -0.94
C ALA A 109 7.69 -5.46 -2.05
N ALA A 110 6.54 -4.80 -1.99
CA ALA A 110 5.43 -5.00 -2.94
C ALA A 110 5.44 -3.99 -4.12
N TYR A 111 6.58 -3.37 -4.43
CA TYR A 111 6.61 -2.30 -5.46
C TYR A 111 6.28 -2.81 -6.87
N ILE A 112 6.63 -4.06 -7.18
CA ILE A 112 6.32 -4.66 -8.50
C ILE A 112 4.82 -4.89 -8.66
N PRO A 113 4.13 -5.65 -7.77
CA PRO A 113 2.70 -5.88 -7.93
C PRO A 113 1.88 -4.59 -7.93
N VAL A 114 2.19 -3.62 -7.06
CA VAL A 114 1.49 -2.32 -7.07
C VAL A 114 1.70 -1.59 -8.39
N ALA A 115 2.93 -1.57 -8.94
CA ALA A 115 3.18 -0.92 -10.22
C ALA A 115 2.45 -1.62 -11.39
N GLU A 116 2.32 -2.94 -11.34
CA GLU A 116 1.54 -3.70 -12.33
C GLU A 116 0.04 -3.41 -12.20
N HIS A 117 -0.45 -3.29 -10.98
CA HIS A 117 -1.84 -2.90 -10.72
C HIS A 117 -2.16 -1.49 -11.25
N VAL A 118 -1.26 -0.52 -11.03
CA VAL A 118 -1.37 0.85 -11.61
C VAL A 118 -1.49 0.79 -13.14
N ILE A 119 -0.62 0.05 -13.82
CA ILE A 119 -0.66 -0.10 -15.27
C ILE A 119 -1.93 -0.84 -15.71
N GLY A 120 -2.35 -1.87 -14.96
CA GLY A 120 -3.58 -2.61 -15.19
C GLY A 120 -4.83 -1.72 -15.14
N LEU A 121 -4.94 -0.86 -14.12
CA LEU A 121 -6.02 0.12 -14.00
C LEU A 121 -5.97 1.16 -15.12
N ALA A 122 -4.79 1.70 -15.44
CA ALA A 122 -4.63 2.65 -16.54
C ALA A 122 -5.07 2.05 -17.88
N LEU A 123 -4.63 0.84 -18.20
CA LEU A 123 -5.06 0.12 -19.41
C LEU A 123 -6.56 -0.17 -19.41
N SER A 124 -7.09 -0.61 -18.28
CA SER A 124 -8.52 -0.95 -18.16
C SER A 124 -9.41 0.27 -18.39
N LEU A 125 -9.01 1.46 -17.91
CA LEU A 125 -9.71 2.72 -18.15
C LEU A 125 -9.57 3.17 -19.60
N VAL A 126 -8.35 3.28 -20.11
CA VAL A 126 -8.08 3.78 -21.46
C VAL A 126 -8.70 2.89 -22.54
N LYS A 127 -8.74 1.56 -22.33
CA LYS A 127 -9.33 0.58 -23.24
C LYS A 127 -10.78 0.26 -22.94
N LEU A 128 -11.37 0.83 -21.89
CA LEU A 128 -12.73 0.53 -21.43
C LEU A 128 -12.95 -0.95 -21.11
N ILE A 129 -11.92 -1.67 -20.63
CA ILE A 129 -12.00 -3.13 -20.45
C ILE A 129 -13.07 -3.49 -19.44
N ALA A 130 -13.02 -2.92 -18.22
CA ALA A 130 -13.98 -3.22 -17.17
C ALA A 130 -15.42 -2.79 -17.53
N HIS A 131 -15.57 -1.65 -18.20
CA HIS A 131 -16.89 -1.20 -18.70
C HIS A 131 -17.44 -2.15 -19.75
N SER A 132 -16.64 -2.48 -20.78
CA SER A 132 -17.05 -3.36 -21.87
C SER A 132 -17.36 -4.78 -21.39
N ASP A 133 -16.62 -5.28 -20.39
CA ASP A 133 -16.87 -6.59 -19.78
C ASP A 133 -18.23 -6.62 -19.08
N ARG A 134 -18.54 -5.60 -18.24
CA ARG A 134 -19.86 -5.50 -17.60
C ARG A 134 -21.00 -5.45 -18.60
N GLU A 135 -20.87 -4.62 -19.66
CA GLU A 135 -21.86 -4.51 -20.70
C GLU A 135 -22.05 -5.81 -21.49
N ALA A 136 -20.95 -6.49 -21.84
CA ALA A 136 -21.02 -7.76 -22.55
C ALA A 136 -21.75 -8.84 -21.73
N HIS A 137 -21.49 -8.91 -20.42
CA HIS A 137 -22.21 -9.82 -19.53
C HIS A 137 -23.69 -9.44 -19.36
N ALA A 138 -24.01 -8.16 -19.21
CA ALA A 138 -25.39 -7.68 -19.05
C ALA A 138 -26.24 -7.91 -20.30
N THR A 139 -25.63 -7.83 -21.51
CA THR A 139 -26.33 -7.97 -22.79
C THR A 139 -26.18 -9.36 -23.42
N ALA A 140 -25.65 -10.35 -22.71
CA ALA A 140 -25.29 -11.66 -23.24
C ALA A 140 -24.44 -11.58 -24.52
N HIS A 141 -23.50 -10.60 -24.57
CA HIS A 141 -22.61 -10.32 -25.70
C HIS A 141 -23.33 -9.99 -27.03
N GLN A 142 -24.53 -9.42 -26.95
CA GLN A 142 -25.32 -9.04 -28.13
C GLN A 142 -25.04 -7.60 -28.59
N GLN A 143 -24.31 -6.81 -27.81
CA GLN A 143 -23.97 -5.44 -28.15
C GLN A 143 -22.88 -5.39 -29.25
N SER A 144 -23.12 -4.62 -30.29
CA SER A 144 -22.13 -4.42 -31.37
C SER A 144 -21.14 -3.29 -31.00
N ASN A 145 -19.97 -3.30 -31.64
CA ASN A 145 -19.00 -2.21 -31.53
C ASN A 145 -19.63 -0.84 -31.84
N ALA A 146 -20.55 -0.78 -32.81
CA ALA A 146 -21.23 0.46 -33.17
C ALA A 146 -22.13 1.00 -32.05
N GLN A 147 -22.78 0.14 -31.28
CA GLN A 147 -23.60 0.52 -30.12
C GLN A 147 -22.69 1.03 -28.96
N LEU A 148 -21.58 0.36 -28.69
CA LEU A 148 -20.63 0.81 -27.69
C LEU A 148 -20.07 2.20 -28.03
N LEU A 149 -19.66 2.41 -29.29
CA LEU A 149 -19.15 3.71 -29.76
C LEU A 149 -20.23 4.81 -29.74
N ALA A 150 -21.51 4.44 -30.00
CA ALA A 150 -22.62 5.37 -29.95
C ALA A 150 -22.96 5.82 -28.51
N SER A 151 -22.57 5.08 -27.48
CA SER A 151 -22.75 5.48 -26.08
C SER A 151 -21.85 6.65 -25.66
N GLY A 152 -20.93 7.09 -26.52
CA GLY A 152 -20.00 8.20 -26.24
C GLY A 152 -18.67 7.76 -25.61
N PHE A 153 -18.52 6.49 -25.27
CA PHE A 153 -17.26 5.95 -24.78
C PHE A 153 -16.35 5.56 -25.96
N MET A 154 -15.24 6.24 -26.08
CA MET A 154 -14.26 5.96 -27.15
C MET A 154 -12.96 5.43 -26.53
N PRO A 155 -12.59 4.16 -26.78
CA PRO A 155 -11.31 3.61 -26.33
C PRO A 155 -10.13 4.42 -26.87
N SER A 156 -9.06 4.51 -26.08
CA SER A 156 -7.84 5.22 -26.43
C SER A 156 -6.62 4.30 -26.31
N VAL A 157 -5.42 4.85 -26.37
CA VAL A 157 -4.15 4.14 -26.23
C VAL A 157 -3.24 4.87 -25.24
N LEU A 158 -2.30 4.15 -24.65
CA LEU A 158 -1.24 4.76 -23.80
C LEU A 158 -0.05 5.27 -24.65
N TRP A 159 0.17 4.70 -25.81
CA TRP A 159 1.28 5.07 -26.71
C TRP A 159 1.31 6.57 -27.00
N GLY A 160 2.48 7.18 -26.80
CA GLY A 160 2.70 8.61 -27.03
C GLY A 160 1.98 9.55 -26.05
N LYS A 161 1.35 9.01 -25.00
CA LYS A 161 0.74 9.81 -23.94
C LYS A 161 1.71 10.04 -22.78
N THR A 162 1.42 11.04 -21.97
CA THR A 162 2.20 11.38 -20.77
C THR A 162 1.58 10.75 -19.53
N ILE A 163 2.38 10.02 -18.77
CA ILE A 163 2.05 9.63 -17.39
C ILE A 163 2.78 10.54 -16.41
N GLY A 164 2.04 11.17 -15.51
CA GLY A 164 2.54 11.95 -14.38
C GLY A 164 2.57 11.11 -13.11
N ILE A 165 3.71 11.03 -12.47
CA ILE A 165 3.94 10.21 -11.28
C ILE A 165 4.12 11.14 -10.08
N VAL A 166 3.15 11.10 -9.14
CA VAL A 166 3.22 11.82 -7.87
C VAL A 166 3.88 10.92 -6.83
N GLY A 167 5.13 11.23 -6.46
CA GLY A 167 6.00 10.39 -5.64
C GLY A 167 6.85 9.41 -6.46
N TYR A 168 8.17 9.66 -6.55
CA TYR A 168 9.10 8.91 -7.36
C TYR A 168 9.97 7.93 -6.54
N GLY A 169 9.32 7.24 -5.57
CA GLY A 169 9.90 6.16 -4.76
C GLY A 169 10.01 4.83 -5.52
N PHE A 170 10.04 3.71 -4.79
CA PHE A 170 10.15 2.35 -5.40
C PHE A 170 9.00 2.05 -6.37
N ILE A 171 7.76 2.37 -5.98
CA ILE A 171 6.57 2.12 -6.81
C ILE A 171 6.58 3.05 -8.02
N GLY A 172 6.74 4.36 -7.82
CA GLY A 172 6.75 5.34 -8.91
C GLY A 172 7.81 5.04 -9.97
N ARG A 173 9.02 4.65 -9.56
CA ARG A 173 10.09 4.22 -10.47
C ARG A 173 9.74 2.95 -11.25
N SER A 174 9.07 2.00 -10.61
CA SER A 174 8.62 0.77 -11.28
C SER A 174 7.51 1.06 -12.29
N VAL A 175 6.55 1.94 -11.96
CA VAL A 175 5.52 2.44 -12.90
C VAL A 175 6.18 3.14 -14.08
N ALA A 176 7.13 4.05 -13.82
CA ALA A 176 7.88 4.76 -14.86
C ALA A 176 8.55 3.81 -15.85
N GLN A 177 9.29 2.82 -15.36
CA GLN A 177 9.98 1.86 -16.22
C GLN A 177 9.03 1.02 -17.07
N LYS A 178 7.87 0.61 -16.51
CA LYS A 178 6.84 -0.12 -17.24
C LYS A 178 6.18 0.77 -18.30
N ALA A 179 5.89 2.02 -17.99
CA ALA A 179 5.31 3.00 -18.92
C ALA A 179 6.25 3.33 -20.09
N LEU A 180 7.52 3.63 -19.78
CA LEU A 180 8.55 3.93 -20.77
C LEU A 180 8.81 2.76 -21.72
N ARG A 181 9.06 1.56 -21.14
CA ARG A 181 9.58 0.43 -21.92
C ARG A 181 8.50 -0.47 -22.50
N GLY A 182 7.31 -0.48 -21.91
CA GLY A 182 6.22 -1.36 -22.32
C GLY A 182 5.15 -0.68 -23.16
N PHE A 183 5.03 0.65 -23.04
CA PHE A 183 3.92 1.40 -23.67
C PHE A 183 4.36 2.64 -24.44
N ASP A 184 5.67 2.90 -24.56
CA ASP A 184 6.23 4.06 -25.25
C ASP A 184 5.57 5.38 -24.81
N MET A 185 5.34 5.52 -23.49
CA MET A 185 4.80 6.73 -22.89
C MET A 185 5.92 7.74 -22.58
N GLU A 186 5.59 9.03 -22.58
CA GLU A 186 6.38 10.02 -21.89
C GLU A 186 6.13 9.95 -20.38
N VAL A 187 7.19 10.06 -19.57
CA VAL A 187 7.10 10.01 -18.12
C VAL A 187 7.64 11.28 -17.49
N ILE A 188 6.79 11.92 -16.71
CA ILE A 188 7.16 13.02 -15.83
C ILE A 188 6.86 12.64 -14.38
N ALA A 189 7.60 13.19 -13.43
CA ALA A 189 7.35 12.93 -12.01
C ALA A 189 7.49 14.20 -11.17
N PHE A 190 6.73 14.24 -10.09
CA PHE A 190 6.85 15.25 -9.04
C PHE A 190 7.26 14.54 -7.74
N ASP A 191 8.44 14.86 -7.24
CA ASP A 191 8.98 14.39 -5.97
C ASP A 191 9.99 15.42 -5.46
N PRO A 192 9.69 16.16 -4.39
CA PRO A 192 10.57 17.21 -3.88
C PRO A 192 11.86 16.68 -3.21
N PHE A 193 11.97 15.37 -3.01
CA PHE A 193 13.09 14.74 -2.31
C PHE A 193 14.01 13.93 -3.24
N PHE A 194 13.62 13.74 -4.51
CA PHE A 194 14.38 12.92 -5.45
C PHE A 194 15.35 13.77 -6.28
N ASP A 195 16.53 13.22 -6.61
CA ASP A 195 17.55 13.91 -7.40
C ASP A 195 17.11 13.99 -8.88
N PRO A 196 16.98 15.22 -9.46
CA PRO A 196 16.58 15.40 -10.84
C PRO A 196 17.55 14.76 -11.86
N LEU A 197 18.84 14.72 -11.55
CA LEU A 197 19.82 14.09 -12.44
C LEU A 197 19.64 12.58 -12.46
N GLU A 198 19.41 11.96 -11.31
CA GLU A 198 19.14 10.52 -11.22
C GLU A 198 17.84 10.15 -11.97
N ALA A 199 16.77 10.94 -11.84
CA ALA A 199 15.53 10.72 -12.58
C ALA A 199 15.76 10.81 -14.10
N ARG A 200 16.51 11.83 -14.54
CA ARG A 200 16.86 12.03 -15.96
C ARG A 200 17.66 10.86 -16.54
N MET A 201 18.59 10.30 -15.77
CA MET A 201 19.35 9.11 -16.17
C MET A 201 18.45 7.88 -16.36
N GLN A 202 17.30 7.84 -15.70
CA GLN A 202 16.26 6.80 -15.83
C GLN A 202 15.26 7.11 -16.96
N GLY A 203 15.42 8.23 -17.69
CA GLY A 203 14.53 8.65 -18.77
C GLY A 203 13.28 9.40 -18.30
N VAL A 204 13.28 9.91 -17.06
CA VAL A 204 12.15 10.61 -16.44
C VAL A 204 12.50 12.08 -16.20
N ARG A 205 11.58 12.97 -16.56
CA ARG A 205 11.70 14.40 -16.27
C ARG A 205 10.99 14.71 -14.95
N LEU A 206 11.73 15.16 -13.94
CA LEU A 206 11.11 15.77 -12.76
C LEU A 206 10.58 17.15 -13.14
N VAL A 207 9.36 17.44 -12.72
CA VAL A 207 8.74 18.76 -12.78
C VAL A 207 8.85 19.47 -11.44
N GLU A 208 8.83 20.81 -11.48
CA GLU A 208 9.04 21.61 -10.26
C GLU A 208 7.81 21.71 -9.37
N THR A 209 6.62 21.59 -9.96
CA THR A 209 5.35 21.73 -9.24
C THR A 209 4.37 20.60 -9.57
N LEU A 210 3.46 20.33 -8.64
CA LEU A 210 2.36 19.40 -8.86
C LEU A 210 1.44 19.88 -9.97
N GLU A 211 1.17 21.18 -10.04
CA GLU A 211 0.32 21.79 -11.06
C GLU A 211 0.85 21.54 -12.47
N GLU A 212 2.16 21.69 -12.68
CA GLU A 212 2.78 21.37 -13.97
C GLU A 212 2.57 19.90 -14.34
N LEU A 213 2.75 18.98 -13.39
CA LEU A 213 2.50 17.56 -13.61
C LEU A 213 1.06 17.32 -14.05
N LEU A 214 0.08 17.88 -13.32
CA LEU A 214 -1.34 17.66 -13.57
C LEU A 214 -1.77 18.19 -14.95
N GLU A 215 -1.28 19.38 -15.35
CA GLU A 215 -1.60 20.01 -16.64
C GLU A 215 -1.03 19.21 -17.85
N LEU A 216 0.11 18.58 -17.68
CA LEU A 216 0.78 17.87 -18.76
C LEU A 216 0.34 16.40 -18.90
N SER A 217 -0.22 15.81 -17.87
CA SER A 217 -0.48 14.36 -17.81
C SER A 217 -1.79 13.95 -18.49
N ASP A 218 -1.75 12.82 -19.18
CA ASP A 218 -2.93 12.09 -19.67
C ASP A 218 -3.35 10.99 -18.67
N VAL A 219 -2.41 10.50 -17.87
CA VAL A 219 -2.63 9.59 -16.74
C VAL A 219 -1.85 10.15 -15.55
N VAL A 220 -2.49 10.33 -14.40
CA VAL A 220 -1.84 10.71 -13.15
C VAL A 220 -1.85 9.50 -12.22
N SER A 221 -0.67 9.08 -11.76
CA SER A 221 -0.51 7.99 -10.80
C SER A 221 0.02 8.51 -9.47
N ILE A 222 -0.71 8.23 -8.39
CA ILE A 222 -0.34 8.61 -7.03
C ILE A 222 0.47 7.46 -6.42
N ASN A 223 1.70 7.77 -5.97
CA ASN A 223 2.63 6.81 -5.38
C ASN A 223 3.36 7.40 -4.14
N SER A 224 2.92 8.54 -3.66
CA SER A 224 3.42 9.18 -2.44
C SER A 224 2.87 8.51 -1.18
N PRO A 225 3.57 8.54 -0.04
CA PRO A 225 2.99 8.15 1.24
C PRO A 225 1.93 9.16 1.67
N HIS A 226 1.00 8.73 2.54
CA HIS A 226 0.11 9.65 3.25
C HIS A 226 0.88 10.29 4.42
N THR A 227 0.92 11.60 4.41
CA THR A 227 1.49 12.47 5.47
C THR A 227 0.60 13.69 5.63
N PRO A 228 0.79 14.53 6.66
CA PRO A 228 0.06 15.79 6.76
C PRO A 228 0.18 16.70 5.52
N GLU A 229 1.33 16.64 4.82
CA GLU A 229 1.59 17.45 3.61
C GLU A 229 0.94 16.86 2.35
N THR A 230 0.61 15.58 2.35
CA THR A 230 -0.02 14.89 1.21
C THR A 230 -1.50 14.61 1.44
N GLU A 231 -2.06 14.93 2.59
CA GLU A 231 -3.49 14.82 2.86
C GLU A 231 -4.27 15.79 1.96
N ASN A 232 -5.27 15.28 1.23
CA ASN A 232 -6.04 16.03 0.23
C ASN A 232 -5.16 16.77 -0.79
N LEU A 233 -3.99 16.21 -1.12
CA LEU A 233 -3.09 16.75 -2.13
C LEU A 233 -3.80 16.90 -3.48
N ILE A 234 -4.65 15.93 -3.82
CA ILE A 234 -5.50 15.94 -5.01
C ILE A 234 -6.90 16.38 -4.61
N ASN A 235 -7.06 17.68 -4.42
CA ASN A 235 -8.31 18.36 -4.11
C ASN A 235 -9.01 18.91 -5.37
N ALA A 236 -10.10 19.64 -5.21
CA ALA A 236 -10.86 20.22 -6.32
C ALA A 236 -10.01 21.13 -7.23
N GLN A 237 -9.08 21.90 -6.67
CA GLN A 237 -8.20 22.77 -7.45
C GLN A 237 -7.19 21.94 -8.27
N ALA A 238 -6.63 20.89 -7.70
CA ALA A 238 -5.74 19.98 -8.36
C ALA A 238 -6.46 19.25 -9.51
N LEU A 239 -7.65 18.71 -9.25
CA LEU A 239 -8.49 18.06 -10.26
C LEU A 239 -8.85 18.98 -11.42
N ALA A 240 -9.14 20.26 -11.15
CA ALA A 240 -9.43 21.26 -12.19
C ALA A 240 -8.23 21.61 -13.08
N ARG A 241 -6.98 21.28 -12.65
CA ARG A 241 -5.77 21.43 -13.47
C ARG A 241 -5.54 20.27 -14.43
N MET A 242 -6.16 19.12 -14.17
CA MET A 242 -6.00 17.95 -15.04
C MET A 242 -6.68 18.16 -16.39
N LYS A 243 -6.18 17.47 -17.42
CA LYS A 243 -6.86 17.45 -18.72
C LYS A 243 -8.23 16.79 -18.58
N ARG A 244 -9.23 17.27 -19.30
CA ARG A 244 -10.56 16.63 -19.33
C ARG A 244 -10.53 15.18 -19.81
N THR A 245 -9.51 14.79 -20.56
CA THR A 245 -9.28 13.43 -21.07
C THR A 245 -8.39 12.61 -20.15
N ALA A 246 -7.93 13.17 -19.02
CA ALA A 246 -7.00 12.50 -18.13
C ALA A 246 -7.69 11.51 -17.18
N PHE A 247 -6.94 10.51 -16.78
CA PHE A 247 -7.32 9.51 -15.79
C PHE A 247 -6.48 9.66 -14.51
N LEU A 248 -7.13 9.54 -13.35
CA LEU A 248 -6.45 9.50 -12.06
C LEU A 248 -6.35 8.05 -11.56
N ILE A 249 -5.16 7.61 -11.15
CA ILE A 249 -4.93 6.29 -10.55
C ILE A 249 -4.41 6.47 -9.13
N ASN A 250 -5.12 5.90 -8.15
CA ASN A 250 -4.66 5.89 -6.76
C ASN A 250 -4.53 4.45 -6.24
N CYS A 251 -3.29 3.99 -6.13
CA CYS A 251 -2.90 2.74 -5.45
C CYS A 251 -1.97 3.04 -4.25
N ALA A 252 -1.98 4.27 -3.74
CA ALA A 252 -1.19 4.69 -2.59
C ALA A 252 -2.03 4.65 -1.30
N ARG A 253 -2.72 5.77 -0.99
CA ARG A 253 -3.63 5.88 0.16
C ARG A 253 -4.83 6.74 -0.18
N GLY A 254 -6.01 6.36 0.35
CA GLY A 254 -7.28 7.08 0.14
C GLY A 254 -7.21 8.56 0.49
N PRO A 255 -6.74 8.94 1.69
CA PRO A 255 -6.72 10.34 2.15
C PRO A 255 -5.87 11.31 1.32
N ILE A 256 -5.05 10.83 0.38
CA ILE A 256 -4.29 11.71 -0.53
C ILE A 256 -5.21 12.40 -1.54
N VAL A 257 -6.38 11.82 -1.79
CA VAL A 257 -7.40 12.34 -2.71
C VAL A 257 -8.63 12.77 -1.90
N ASP A 258 -9.07 13.99 -2.10
CA ASP A 258 -10.38 14.46 -1.62
C ASP A 258 -11.48 13.68 -2.37
N THR A 259 -12.13 12.77 -1.67
CA THR A 259 -13.13 11.86 -2.26
C THR A 259 -14.35 12.58 -2.77
N GLU A 260 -14.80 13.64 -2.07
CA GLU A 260 -15.96 14.45 -2.50
C GLU A 260 -15.62 15.24 -3.76
N ALA A 261 -14.48 15.91 -3.77
CA ALA A 261 -14.00 16.65 -4.94
C ALA A 261 -13.79 15.73 -6.16
N LEU A 262 -13.23 14.53 -5.96
CA LEU A 262 -13.09 13.54 -7.01
C LEU A 262 -14.44 13.08 -7.57
N THR A 263 -15.41 12.84 -6.69
CA THR A 263 -16.76 12.44 -7.08
C THR A 263 -17.43 13.49 -7.97
N GLU A 264 -17.32 14.77 -7.58
CA GLU A 264 -17.84 15.89 -8.37
C GLU A 264 -17.11 16.04 -9.72
N ALA A 265 -15.77 15.92 -9.72
CA ALA A 265 -14.95 16.02 -10.94
C ALA A 265 -15.29 14.92 -11.96
N LEU A 266 -15.57 13.72 -11.49
CA LEU A 266 -15.96 12.58 -12.33
C LEU A 266 -17.40 12.75 -12.87
N ALA A 267 -18.31 13.17 -12.02
CA ALA A 267 -19.71 13.42 -12.38
C ALA A 267 -19.87 14.57 -13.39
N SER A 268 -19.07 15.63 -13.25
CA SER A 268 -19.09 16.79 -14.16
C SER A 268 -18.26 16.59 -15.44
N GLY A 269 -17.47 15.51 -15.52
CA GLY A 269 -16.54 15.28 -16.63
C GLY A 269 -15.36 16.28 -16.63
N THR A 270 -14.96 16.78 -15.47
CA THR A 270 -13.73 17.56 -15.29
C THR A 270 -12.52 16.70 -15.63
N ILE A 271 -12.53 15.42 -15.26
CA ILE A 271 -11.59 14.39 -15.70
C ILE A 271 -12.34 13.21 -16.33
N ALA A 272 -11.67 12.40 -17.14
CA ALA A 272 -12.30 11.32 -17.88
C ALA A 272 -12.70 10.13 -17.01
N GLY A 273 -11.91 9.79 -15.98
CA GLY A 273 -12.20 8.66 -15.11
C GLY A 273 -11.14 8.46 -14.04
N ALA A 274 -11.37 7.48 -13.17
CA ALA A 274 -10.44 7.11 -12.10
C ALA A 274 -10.34 5.61 -11.87
N GLY A 275 -9.14 5.15 -11.50
CA GLY A 275 -8.86 3.80 -11.01
C GLY A 275 -8.39 3.88 -9.56
N LEU A 276 -9.15 3.32 -8.63
CA LEU A 276 -8.94 3.47 -7.21
C LEU A 276 -8.81 2.10 -6.55
N ASP A 277 -7.63 1.79 -6.06
CA ASP A 277 -7.40 0.62 -5.21
C ASP A 277 -7.62 0.94 -3.74
N VAL A 278 -7.63 2.23 -3.41
CA VAL A 278 -7.83 2.78 -2.07
C VAL A 278 -8.78 3.97 -2.10
N THR A 279 -9.54 4.17 -1.03
CA THR A 279 -10.55 5.23 -0.90
C THR A 279 -10.54 5.86 0.50
N GLN A 280 -11.26 6.97 0.67
CA GLN A 280 -11.53 7.58 1.97
C GLN A 280 -13.02 7.94 2.06
N PRO A 281 -13.80 7.32 2.98
CA PRO A 281 -13.38 6.22 3.86
C PRO A 281 -13.10 4.91 3.11
N GLU A 282 -12.47 3.95 3.80
CA GLU A 282 -12.23 2.61 3.29
C GLU A 282 -12.78 1.57 4.28
N PRO A 283 -13.81 0.76 3.90
CA PRO A 283 -14.52 0.79 2.62
C PRO A 283 -15.41 2.02 2.45
N LEU A 284 -15.80 2.32 1.19
CA LEU A 284 -16.83 3.32 0.90
C LEU A 284 -18.19 2.89 1.47
N PRO A 285 -19.07 3.85 1.88
CA PRO A 285 -20.45 3.54 2.23
C PRO A 285 -21.22 2.91 1.07
N ASP A 286 -22.15 2.01 1.35
CA ASP A 286 -22.90 1.22 0.34
C ASP A 286 -23.64 2.06 -0.72
N ASN A 287 -23.96 3.32 -0.40
CA ASN A 287 -24.66 4.23 -1.31
C ASN A 287 -23.74 5.29 -1.94
N HIS A 288 -22.42 5.13 -1.85
CA HIS A 288 -21.49 6.13 -2.37
C HIS A 288 -21.55 6.20 -3.91
N PRO A 289 -21.61 7.41 -4.53
CA PRO A 289 -21.76 7.54 -5.98
C PRO A 289 -20.66 6.85 -6.81
N LEU A 290 -19.42 6.83 -6.34
CA LEU A 290 -18.30 6.16 -7.01
C LEU A 290 -18.56 4.67 -7.30
N LEU A 291 -19.44 3.99 -6.51
CA LEU A 291 -19.78 2.59 -6.69
C LEU A 291 -20.60 2.31 -7.97
N THR A 292 -21.24 3.34 -8.53
CA THR A 292 -22.15 3.21 -9.68
C THR A 292 -21.66 3.97 -10.92
N MET A 293 -20.54 4.68 -10.85
CA MET A 293 -19.98 5.43 -11.98
C MET A 293 -19.29 4.50 -12.97
N ASP A 294 -19.66 4.61 -14.26
CA ASP A 294 -19.09 3.80 -15.35
C ASP A 294 -17.64 4.15 -15.68
N ASN A 295 -17.22 5.38 -15.40
CA ASN A 295 -15.86 5.88 -15.60
C ASN A 295 -14.94 5.66 -14.37
N VAL A 296 -15.37 4.80 -13.42
CA VAL A 296 -14.59 4.46 -12.23
C VAL A 296 -14.33 2.96 -12.17
N ILE A 297 -13.11 2.58 -11.86
CA ILE A 297 -12.73 1.22 -11.51
C ILE A 297 -12.29 1.21 -10.04
N LEU A 298 -12.93 0.35 -9.24
CA LEU A 298 -12.61 0.15 -7.83
C LEU A 298 -12.05 -1.25 -7.62
N THR A 299 -10.96 -1.33 -6.85
CA THR A 299 -10.41 -2.60 -6.37
C THR A 299 -10.23 -2.55 -4.85
N PRO A 300 -10.40 -3.67 -4.12
CA PRO A 300 -10.50 -3.66 -2.66
C PRO A 300 -9.11 -3.72 -1.98
N HIS A 301 -8.24 -2.73 -2.25
CA HIS A 301 -6.90 -2.59 -1.69
C HIS A 301 -6.01 -3.83 -1.93
N ILE A 302 -5.99 -4.30 -3.17
CA ILE A 302 -5.28 -5.53 -3.58
C ILE A 302 -4.03 -5.27 -4.43
N GLY A 303 -3.71 -4.02 -4.75
CA GLY A 303 -2.60 -3.70 -5.64
C GLY A 303 -1.25 -4.26 -5.18
N GLY A 304 -1.05 -4.42 -3.87
CA GLY A 304 0.14 -5.03 -3.30
C GLY A 304 0.05 -6.56 -3.11
N VAL A 305 -1.10 -7.17 -3.38
CA VAL A 305 -1.34 -8.60 -3.12
C VAL A 305 -0.95 -9.41 -4.35
N ALA A 306 0.08 -10.24 -4.22
CA ALA A 306 0.50 -11.19 -5.24
C ALA A 306 1.06 -12.45 -4.56
N ALA A 307 0.68 -13.60 -5.07
CA ALA A 307 1.05 -14.91 -4.45
C ALA A 307 2.56 -15.04 -4.28
N GLU A 308 3.34 -14.55 -5.25
CA GLU A 308 4.80 -14.62 -5.27
C GLU A 308 5.44 -13.63 -4.28
N PHE A 309 4.74 -12.56 -3.92
CA PHE A 309 5.28 -11.48 -3.08
C PHE A 309 4.92 -11.61 -1.59
N LEU A 310 3.83 -12.27 -1.25
CA LEU A 310 3.45 -12.51 0.15
C LEU A 310 4.55 -13.23 0.94
N PRO A 311 5.17 -14.32 0.44
CA PRO A 311 6.30 -14.96 1.11
C PRO A 311 7.52 -14.04 1.25
N ILE A 312 7.84 -13.27 0.22
CA ILE A 312 8.97 -12.32 0.21
C ILE A 312 8.76 -11.23 1.27
N MET A 313 7.55 -10.67 1.36
CA MET A 313 7.21 -9.66 2.35
C MET A 313 7.31 -10.22 3.77
N ALA A 314 6.81 -11.41 3.99
CA ALA A 314 6.87 -12.10 5.28
C ALA A 314 8.32 -12.39 5.70
N GLU A 315 9.13 -12.95 4.79
CA GLU A 315 10.55 -13.23 5.03
C GLU A 315 11.33 -11.96 5.38
N GLN A 316 11.20 -10.92 4.56
CA GLN A 316 11.93 -9.67 4.77
C GLN A 316 11.54 -9.01 6.09
N THR A 317 10.23 -8.95 6.40
CA THR A 317 9.75 -8.38 7.66
C THR A 317 10.24 -9.15 8.87
N ALA A 318 10.23 -10.48 8.81
CA ALA A 318 10.76 -11.33 9.86
C ALA A 318 12.27 -11.14 10.06
N ARG A 319 13.03 -11.05 8.97
CA ARG A 319 14.49 -10.83 8.98
C ARG A 319 14.85 -9.49 9.62
N GLU A 320 14.19 -8.41 9.19
CA GLU A 320 14.42 -7.07 9.72
C GLU A 320 13.98 -6.96 11.19
N GLY A 321 12.83 -7.54 11.55
CA GLY A 321 12.38 -7.56 12.94
C GLY A 321 13.29 -8.37 13.85
N LEU A 322 13.82 -9.49 13.39
CA LEU A 322 14.82 -10.27 14.13
C LEU A 322 16.13 -9.48 14.30
N ALA A 323 16.58 -8.73 13.29
CA ALA A 323 17.73 -7.85 13.39
C ALA A 323 17.51 -6.77 14.46
N VAL A 324 16.31 -6.17 14.49
CA VAL A 324 15.94 -5.19 15.54
C VAL A 324 15.90 -5.83 16.91
N LEU A 325 15.33 -7.02 17.09
CA LEU A 325 15.36 -7.76 18.36
C LEU A 325 16.79 -8.00 18.88
N ASN A 326 17.76 -8.08 17.95
CA ASN A 326 19.20 -8.18 18.26
C ASN A 326 19.93 -6.83 18.35
N GLY A 327 19.18 -5.71 18.41
CA GLY A 327 19.75 -4.36 18.58
C GLY A 327 20.34 -3.74 17.30
N GLN A 328 20.06 -4.29 16.13
CA GLN A 328 20.49 -3.75 14.85
C GLN A 328 19.40 -2.84 14.26
N SER A 329 19.80 -1.65 13.76
CA SER A 329 18.84 -0.76 13.10
C SER A 329 18.39 -1.31 11.75
N SER A 330 17.17 -0.96 11.34
CA SER A 330 16.61 -1.32 10.06
C SER A 330 16.19 -0.06 9.27
N PHE A 331 16.40 -0.06 7.95
CA PHE A 331 15.88 1.00 7.09
C PHE A 331 14.33 0.93 6.95
N ARG A 332 13.72 -0.21 7.31
CA ARG A 332 12.28 -0.44 7.35
C ARG A 332 11.62 -0.04 8.68
N LEU A 333 12.38 0.60 9.55
CA LEU A 333 11.87 1.13 10.81
C LEU A 333 10.91 2.30 10.52
N VAL A 334 9.62 2.10 10.82
CA VAL A 334 8.56 3.06 10.55
C VAL A 334 8.65 4.26 11.51
N ASN A 335 8.72 3.98 12.81
CA ASN A 335 8.80 4.99 13.86
C ASN A 335 10.27 5.30 14.25
N LYS A 336 11.03 5.86 13.31
CA LYS A 336 12.50 6.10 13.45
C LYS A 336 12.89 6.80 14.75
N ALA A 337 12.05 7.68 15.26
CA ALA A 337 12.28 8.41 16.52
C ALA A 337 12.39 7.49 17.75
N VAL A 338 11.90 6.25 17.67
CA VAL A 338 11.96 5.26 18.75
C VAL A 338 13.40 4.82 19.08
N TRP A 339 14.30 4.89 18.10
CA TRP A 339 15.57 4.17 18.14
C TRP A 339 16.46 4.48 19.36
N PRO A 340 16.64 5.74 19.81
CA PRO A 340 17.40 6.02 21.03
C PRO A 340 16.79 5.40 22.29
N ALA A 341 15.46 5.49 22.46
CA ALA A 341 14.73 4.90 23.58
C ALA A 341 14.75 3.36 23.53
N TYR A 342 14.64 2.80 22.33
CA TYR A 342 14.75 1.37 22.08
C TYR A 342 16.12 0.83 22.55
N LEU A 343 17.21 1.46 22.16
CA LEU A 343 18.57 1.05 22.58
C LEU A 343 18.75 1.12 24.10
N GLN A 344 18.25 2.16 24.75
CA GLN A 344 18.28 2.26 26.22
C GLN A 344 17.54 1.09 26.88
N ARG A 345 16.36 0.74 26.34
CA ARG A 345 15.52 -0.34 26.87
C ARG A 345 16.16 -1.73 26.76
N ILE A 346 16.92 -2.01 25.68
CA ILE A 346 17.61 -3.29 25.51
C ILE A 346 19.00 -3.34 26.18
N GLY A 347 19.39 -2.32 26.94
CA GLY A 347 20.66 -2.28 27.67
C GLY A 347 21.81 -1.60 26.93
N GLY A 348 21.53 -0.79 25.91
CA GLY A 348 22.52 -0.05 25.12
C GLY A 348 23.31 -0.90 24.13
N LEU A 349 24.26 -0.25 23.42
CA LEU A 349 25.10 -0.91 22.41
C LEU A 349 26.01 -2.02 23.00
N ASP A 350 26.29 -1.97 24.31
CA ASP A 350 27.12 -2.98 24.99
C ASP A 350 26.40 -4.33 25.15
N ALA A 351 25.08 -4.37 25.08
CA ALA A 351 24.28 -5.62 25.12
C ALA A 351 24.27 -6.36 23.78
N VAL A 352 24.57 -5.65 22.70
CA VAL A 352 24.54 -6.18 21.31
C VAL A 352 25.87 -6.88 20.96
N ALA A 353 26.93 -6.58 21.68
CA ALA A 353 28.29 -7.13 21.46
C ALA A 353 28.57 -8.44 22.23
N ARG A 354 27.56 -9.01 22.91
CA ARG A 354 27.67 -10.30 23.64
C ARG A 354 26.72 -11.33 23.01
#